data_e1c2bfa604e66042d14a07ec4b3900bb
#
_entry.id   e1c2bfa604e66042d14a07ec4b3900bb
#
_cell.length_a   1.000
_cell.length_b   1.000
_cell.length_c   1.000
_cell.angle_alpha   90.00
_cell.angle_beta   90.00
_cell.angle_gamma   90.00
#
_symmetry.space_group_name_H-M   'P 1'
#
loop_
_entity.id
_entity.type
_entity.pdbx_description
1 polymer ?
#
loop_
_entity_poly.entity_id
_entity_poly.type
_entity_poly.pdbx_seq_one_letter_code
_entity_poly.pdbx_strand_id
1 'polypeptide(L)'
;MVLFPILMLFIGGSSWGFADRNTQLPADVSANTPFEVLFLSSVFVLFSATLGVVLIGFDGISRKKNSGLLAIEFCQPTSRTVLGLSQLLGVWLTVALPTIIISLISILLIYKQMGAFPSIGDLILFLLATSLVLLWYASIQLLVSSVAKDVGSAVTLGVGAWLLFTMIWLLITTVLATILGVDATNMDNEQFASFSSKVDMFSPNGLYQLLLEAKLDNVSRKLPIWQLSIATIFWTFIPSYFFIWRFKKLHA
;
A
#
# COMPACT_ATOMS: atom_id res chain seq x y z
N MET A 1 12.07 -16.13 -4.09
CA MET A 1 12.66 -15.83 -5.40
C MET A 1 11.65 -15.36 -6.46
N VAL A 2 10.38 -15.75 -6.41
CA VAL A 2 9.34 -15.38 -7.41
C VAL A 2 8.87 -13.93 -7.31
N LEU A 3 8.92 -13.32 -6.12
CA LEU A 3 8.42 -11.96 -5.88
C LEU A 3 9.16 -10.90 -6.71
N PHE A 4 10.50 -10.96 -6.77
CA PHE A 4 11.30 -9.96 -7.49
C PHE A 4 10.97 -9.87 -8.98
N PRO A 5 10.91 -10.96 -9.78
CA PRO A 5 10.53 -10.88 -11.18
C PRO A 5 9.08 -10.40 -11.39
N ILE A 6 8.15 -10.74 -10.49
CA ILE A 6 6.77 -10.24 -10.56
C ILE A 6 6.76 -8.72 -10.35
N LEU A 7 7.41 -8.22 -9.31
CA LEU A 7 7.50 -6.78 -9.07
C LEU A 7 8.20 -6.06 -10.23
N MET A 8 9.27 -6.65 -10.78
CA MET A 8 9.97 -6.06 -11.93
C MET A 8 9.08 -5.98 -13.18
N LEU A 9 8.28 -7.02 -13.43
CA LEU A 9 7.33 -7.02 -14.55
C LEU A 9 6.25 -5.95 -14.37
N PHE A 10 5.64 -5.86 -13.20
CA PHE A 10 4.54 -4.91 -12.96
C PHE A 10 5.03 -3.49 -12.80
N ILE A 11 6.00 -3.23 -11.91
CA ILE A 11 6.46 -1.86 -11.61
C ILE A 11 7.42 -1.35 -12.68
N GLY A 12 8.43 -2.14 -13.05
CA GLY A 12 9.40 -1.78 -14.08
C GLY A 12 8.77 -1.71 -15.46
N GLY A 13 7.94 -2.71 -15.81
CA GLY A 13 7.22 -2.78 -17.08
C GLY A 13 6.22 -1.63 -17.26
N SER A 14 5.43 -1.31 -16.23
CA SER A 14 4.51 -0.16 -16.28
C SER A 14 5.25 1.17 -16.42
N SER A 15 6.32 1.36 -15.63
CA SER A 15 7.14 2.58 -15.72
C SER A 15 7.78 2.75 -17.11
N TRP A 16 8.25 1.66 -17.72
CA TRP A 16 8.75 1.69 -19.10
C TRP A 16 7.62 2.04 -20.08
N GLY A 17 6.46 1.36 -19.97
CA GLY A 17 5.33 1.56 -20.88
C GLY A 17 4.75 2.97 -20.82
N PHE A 18 4.57 3.54 -19.62
CA PHE A 18 4.05 4.90 -19.45
C PHE A 18 5.06 5.99 -19.82
N ALA A 19 6.36 5.70 -19.73
CA ALA A 19 7.40 6.63 -20.15
C ALA A 19 7.61 6.67 -21.66
N ASP A 20 7.13 5.68 -22.43
CA ASP A 20 7.26 5.62 -23.88
C ASP A 20 6.29 6.62 -24.54
N ARG A 21 6.85 7.62 -25.21
CA ARG A 21 6.09 8.66 -25.93
C ARG A 21 5.20 8.14 -27.06
N ASN A 22 5.43 6.91 -27.52
CA ASN A 22 4.60 6.26 -28.54
C ASN A 22 3.37 5.55 -27.96
N THR A 23 3.32 5.41 -26.63
CA THR A 23 2.18 4.79 -25.95
C THR A 23 1.00 5.76 -25.97
N GLN A 24 -0.11 5.32 -26.58
CA GLN A 24 -1.36 6.08 -26.54
C GLN A 24 -2.00 5.88 -25.17
N LEU A 25 -1.92 6.91 -24.33
CA LEU A 25 -2.64 6.98 -23.06
C LEU A 25 -4.08 7.46 -23.30
N PRO A 26 -5.05 7.10 -22.43
CA PRO A 26 -6.37 7.72 -22.44
C PRO A 26 -6.27 9.26 -22.43
N ALA A 27 -7.23 9.95 -23.06
CA ALA A 27 -7.15 11.40 -23.28
C ALA A 27 -7.07 12.25 -22.01
N ASP A 28 -7.51 11.70 -20.89
CA ASP A 28 -7.55 12.27 -19.55
C ASP A 28 -6.30 11.95 -18.70
N VAL A 29 -5.37 11.13 -19.24
CA VAL A 29 -4.16 10.71 -18.52
C VAL A 29 -2.94 11.37 -19.15
N SER A 30 -2.21 12.17 -18.40
CA SER A 30 -0.94 12.77 -18.83
C SER A 30 0.26 12.04 -18.20
N ALA A 31 1.30 11.85 -18.98
CA ALA A 31 2.60 11.33 -18.54
C ALA A 31 3.73 12.24 -19.07
N ASN A 32 3.58 13.55 -18.86
CA ASN A 32 4.49 14.57 -19.38
C ASN A 32 5.74 14.73 -18.53
N THR A 33 5.65 14.41 -17.25
CA THR A 33 6.75 14.50 -16.28
C THR A 33 7.15 13.13 -15.75
N PRO A 34 8.42 12.93 -15.35
CA PRO A 34 8.86 11.68 -14.74
C PRO A 34 8.07 11.30 -13.47
N PHE A 35 7.57 12.28 -12.72
CA PHE A 35 6.76 12.02 -11.54
C PHE A 35 5.35 11.53 -11.89
N GLU A 36 4.72 12.07 -12.94
CA GLU A 36 3.44 11.55 -13.44
C GLU A 36 3.54 10.09 -13.86
N VAL A 37 4.65 9.68 -14.51
CA VAL A 37 4.92 8.27 -14.83
C VAL A 37 5.02 7.42 -13.56
N LEU A 38 5.72 7.89 -12.52
CA LEU A 38 5.79 7.19 -11.23
C LEU A 38 4.41 7.09 -10.56
N PHE A 39 3.62 8.15 -10.64
CA PHE A 39 2.26 8.17 -10.13
C PHE A 39 1.38 7.13 -10.85
N LEU A 40 1.39 7.07 -12.17
CA LEU A 40 0.66 6.04 -12.93
C LEU A 40 1.13 4.63 -12.58
N SER A 41 2.45 4.45 -12.43
CA SER A 41 3.04 3.16 -12.05
C SER A 41 2.71 2.77 -10.61
N SER A 42 2.33 3.71 -9.75
CA SER A 42 1.97 3.46 -8.36
C SER A 42 0.77 2.51 -8.19
N VAL A 43 -0.14 2.48 -9.16
CA VAL A 43 -1.27 1.55 -9.20
C VAL A 43 -0.76 0.09 -9.25
N PHE A 44 0.30 -0.15 -10.01
CA PHE A 44 0.93 -1.48 -10.10
C PHE A 44 1.71 -1.83 -8.84
N VAL A 45 2.26 -0.83 -8.12
CA VAL A 45 2.81 -1.03 -6.77
C VAL A 45 1.70 -1.48 -5.82
N LEU A 46 0.55 -0.81 -5.81
CA LEU A 46 -0.59 -1.18 -4.99
C LEU A 46 -1.07 -2.61 -5.28
N PHE A 47 -1.12 -3.02 -6.53
CA PHE A 47 -1.53 -4.37 -6.88
C PHE A 47 -0.47 -5.41 -6.52
N SER A 48 0.75 -5.27 -7.03
CA SER A 48 1.77 -6.32 -6.95
C SER A 48 2.47 -6.39 -5.60
N ALA A 49 2.91 -5.24 -5.07
CA ALA A 49 3.69 -5.23 -3.84
C ALA A 49 2.81 -5.44 -2.60
N THR A 50 1.60 -4.84 -2.54
CA THR A 50 0.70 -5.10 -1.41
C THR A 50 0.18 -6.54 -1.41
N LEU A 51 -0.11 -7.12 -2.58
CA LEU A 51 -0.41 -8.56 -2.68
C LEU A 51 0.79 -9.42 -2.22
N GLY A 52 2.02 -9.00 -2.53
CA GLY A 52 3.23 -9.62 -2.02
C GLY A 52 3.29 -9.63 -0.48
N VAL A 53 2.92 -8.51 0.16
CA VAL A 53 2.81 -8.44 1.64
C VAL A 53 1.75 -9.41 2.15
N VAL A 54 0.59 -9.50 1.49
CA VAL A 54 -0.48 -10.45 1.86
C VAL A 54 0.04 -11.88 1.80
N LEU A 55 0.66 -12.27 0.69
CA LEU A 55 1.15 -13.64 0.47
C LEU A 55 2.28 -14.05 1.41
N ILE A 56 3.05 -13.10 1.94
CA ILE A 56 4.12 -13.37 2.91
C ILE A 56 3.60 -13.29 4.35
N GLY A 57 2.67 -12.38 4.62
CA GLY A 57 2.22 -12.05 5.97
C GLY A 57 1.04 -12.86 6.50
N PHE A 58 0.20 -13.46 5.61
CA PHE A 58 -1.08 -14.06 6.03
C PHE A 58 -0.93 -15.18 7.06
N ASP A 59 0.11 -15.98 6.96
CA ASP A 59 0.33 -17.13 7.85
C ASP A 59 1.42 -16.89 8.91
N GLY A 60 2.01 -15.70 8.93
CA GLY A 60 3.17 -15.38 9.77
C GLY A 60 2.97 -15.65 11.26
N ILE A 61 1.75 -15.53 11.79
CA ILE A 61 1.41 -15.84 13.18
C ILE A 61 0.60 -17.14 13.27
N SER A 62 -0.40 -17.32 12.41
CA SER A 62 -1.31 -18.48 12.47
C SER A 62 -0.58 -19.80 12.30
N ARG A 63 0.38 -19.90 11.35
CA ARG A 63 1.21 -21.07 11.16
C ARG A 63 2.07 -21.38 12.38
N LYS A 64 2.72 -20.39 12.97
CA LYS A 64 3.57 -20.55 14.16
C LYS A 64 2.76 -21.01 15.38
N LYS A 65 1.52 -20.49 15.51
CA LYS A 65 0.59 -20.90 16.55
C LYS A 65 0.19 -22.37 16.39
N ASN A 66 -0.18 -22.78 15.18
CA ASN A 66 -0.65 -24.14 14.92
C ASN A 66 0.47 -25.19 14.98
N SER A 67 1.72 -24.81 14.68
CA SER A 67 2.89 -25.71 14.75
C SER A 67 3.54 -25.75 16.14
N GLY A 68 3.08 -24.96 17.11
CA GLY A 68 3.72 -24.84 18.42
C GLY A 68 5.02 -24.01 18.43
N LEU A 69 5.48 -23.50 17.28
CA LEU A 69 6.70 -22.69 17.20
C LEU A 69 6.56 -21.39 18.00
N LEU A 70 5.35 -20.83 18.10
CA LEU A 70 5.09 -19.62 18.87
C LEU A 70 5.37 -19.84 20.38
N ALA A 71 5.09 -21.07 20.90
CA ALA A 71 5.43 -21.44 22.26
C ALA A 71 6.93 -21.38 22.51
N ILE A 72 7.71 -21.94 21.58
CA ILE A 72 9.18 -21.94 21.65
C ILE A 72 9.72 -20.49 21.58
N GLU A 73 9.18 -19.65 20.69
CA GLU A 73 9.57 -18.24 20.62
C GLU A 73 9.27 -17.48 21.94
N PHE A 74 8.16 -17.80 22.62
CA PHE A 74 7.79 -17.15 23.89
C PHE A 74 8.62 -17.64 25.10
N CYS A 75 9.32 -18.76 24.98
CA CYS A 75 10.28 -19.22 25.98
C CYS A 75 11.63 -18.49 25.89
N GLN A 76 11.89 -17.75 24.84
CA GLN A 76 13.13 -16.98 24.72
C GLN A 76 13.17 -15.82 25.72
N PRO A 77 14.36 -15.43 26.22
CA PRO A 77 14.52 -14.30 27.15
C PRO A 77 14.36 -12.94 26.44
N THR A 78 13.29 -12.78 25.67
CA THR A 78 12.99 -11.58 24.85
C THR A 78 11.56 -11.12 25.12
N SER A 79 11.35 -9.83 25.22
CA SER A 79 10.00 -9.32 25.45
C SER A 79 9.08 -9.60 24.26
N ARG A 80 7.82 -9.92 24.53
CA ARG A 80 6.81 -10.15 23.48
C ARG A 80 6.62 -8.96 22.55
N THR A 81 6.90 -7.74 23.03
CA THR A 81 6.87 -6.53 22.20
C THR A 81 7.97 -6.56 21.13
N VAL A 82 9.18 -6.91 21.53
CA VAL A 82 10.32 -7.02 20.61
C VAL A 82 10.08 -8.13 19.58
N LEU A 83 9.55 -9.29 20.01
CA LEU A 83 9.19 -10.38 19.11
C LEU A 83 8.10 -9.94 18.11
N GLY A 84 7.05 -9.25 18.56
CA GLY A 84 6.02 -8.72 17.67
C GLY A 84 6.57 -7.69 16.67
N LEU A 85 7.41 -6.75 17.15
CA LEU A 85 8.05 -5.77 16.26
C LEU A 85 8.98 -6.43 15.25
N SER A 86 9.76 -7.43 15.64
CA SER A 86 10.62 -8.16 14.71
C SER A 86 9.83 -8.90 13.63
N GLN A 87 8.65 -9.46 13.95
CA GLN A 87 7.75 -10.04 12.96
C GLN A 87 7.23 -8.98 11.97
N LEU A 88 6.78 -7.82 12.49
CA LEU A 88 6.29 -6.73 11.66
C LEU A 88 7.38 -6.20 10.72
N LEU A 89 8.55 -5.90 11.26
CA LEU A 89 9.69 -5.43 10.48
C LEU A 89 10.16 -6.48 9.47
N GLY A 90 10.16 -7.75 9.85
CA GLY A 90 10.53 -8.86 8.98
C GLY A 90 9.63 -8.95 7.75
N VAL A 91 8.31 -8.99 7.93
CA VAL A 91 7.33 -9.03 6.83
C VAL A 91 7.44 -7.78 5.96
N TRP A 92 7.46 -6.59 6.59
CA TRP A 92 7.58 -5.32 5.88
C TRP A 92 8.85 -5.24 5.04
N LEU A 93 10.04 -5.48 5.61
CA LEU A 93 11.31 -5.37 4.90
C LEU A 93 11.46 -6.41 3.78
N THR A 94 10.90 -7.60 3.94
CA THR A 94 10.94 -8.65 2.92
C THR A 94 10.30 -8.21 1.60
N VAL A 95 9.31 -7.32 1.64
CA VAL A 95 8.65 -6.77 0.44
C VAL A 95 9.13 -5.36 0.13
N ALA A 96 9.33 -4.52 1.15
CA ALA A 96 9.71 -3.13 0.95
C ALA A 96 11.08 -2.98 0.27
N LEU A 97 12.09 -3.76 0.68
CA LEU A 97 13.42 -3.69 0.09
C LEU A 97 13.43 -4.02 -1.43
N PRO A 98 12.87 -5.18 -1.88
CA PRO A 98 12.78 -5.46 -3.31
C PRO A 98 11.97 -4.40 -4.07
N THR A 99 10.86 -3.91 -3.49
CA THR A 99 10.02 -2.88 -4.12
C THR A 99 10.78 -1.57 -4.30
N ILE A 100 11.52 -1.12 -3.29
CA ILE A 100 12.36 0.09 -3.37
C ILE A 100 13.45 -0.09 -4.43
N ILE A 101 14.14 -1.22 -4.45
CA ILE A 101 15.19 -1.49 -5.45
C ILE A 101 14.61 -1.43 -6.86
N ILE A 102 13.47 -2.07 -7.09
CA ILE A 102 12.80 -2.06 -8.39
C ILE A 102 12.30 -0.67 -8.76
N SER A 103 11.78 0.10 -7.80
CA SER A 103 11.40 1.49 -8.03
C SER A 103 12.59 2.35 -8.45
N LEU A 104 13.76 2.14 -7.87
CA LEU A 104 15.00 2.83 -8.28
C LEU A 104 15.43 2.42 -9.70
N ILE A 105 15.31 1.13 -10.05
CA ILE A 105 15.55 0.65 -11.42
C ILE A 105 14.54 1.28 -12.38
N SER A 106 13.26 1.38 -11.99
CA SER A 106 12.21 2.01 -12.80
C SER A 106 12.51 3.47 -13.12
N ILE A 107 13.12 4.21 -12.20
CA ILE A 107 13.55 5.59 -12.44
C ILE A 107 14.62 5.66 -13.53
N LEU A 108 15.56 4.70 -13.55
CA LEU A 108 16.55 4.63 -14.64
C LEU A 108 15.89 4.30 -15.99
N LEU A 109 14.84 3.48 -15.99
CA LEU A 109 14.06 3.19 -17.21
C LEU A 109 13.30 4.43 -17.69
N ILE A 110 12.69 5.20 -16.78
CA ILE A 110 12.01 6.47 -17.09
C ILE A 110 13.02 7.46 -17.67
N TYR A 111 14.21 7.61 -17.04
CA TYR A 111 15.26 8.49 -17.54
C TYR A 111 15.69 8.13 -18.98
N LYS A 112 15.81 6.83 -19.26
CA LYS A 112 16.18 6.35 -20.61
C LYS A 112 15.16 6.75 -21.68
N GLN A 113 13.87 6.81 -21.33
CA GLN A 113 12.79 7.15 -22.27
C GLN A 113 12.52 8.66 -22.35
N MET A 114 12.51 9.34 -21.20
CA MET A 114 12.12 10.75 -21.13
C MET A 114 13.31 11.72 -21.16
N GLY A 115 14.54 11.23 -20.89
CA GLY A 115 15.75 12.06 -20.79
C GLY A 115 15.80 12.94 -19.53
N ALA A 116 14.90 12.74 -18.58
CA ALA A 116 14.81 13.54 -17.33
C ALA A 116 14.61 12.63 -16.11
N PHE A 117 15.17 13.06 -14.96
CA PHE A 117 14.90 12.43 -13.66
C PHE A 117 13.76 13.14 -12.94
N PRO A 118 12.99 12.44 -12.10
CA PRO A 118 12.10 13.10 -11.15
C PRO A 118 12.92 13.96 -10.18
N SER A 119 12.31 15.00 -9.59
CA SER A 119 13.00 15.78 -8.57
C SER A 119 13.34 14.90 -7.36
N ILE A 120 14.40 15.27 -6.62
CA ILE A 120 14.77 14.52 -5.39
C ILE A 120 13.62 14.48 -4.39
N GLY A 121 12.86 15.57 -4.28
CA GLY A 121 11.68 15.63 -3.41
C GLY A 121 10.57 14.67 -3.83
N ASP A 122 10.31 14.54 -5.13
CA ASP A 122 9.30 13.62 -5.68
C ASP A 122 9.71 12.17 -5.49
N LEU A 123 11.01 11.89 -5.69
CA LEU A 123 11.58 10.57 -5.47
C LEU A 123 11.44 10.14 -3.99
N ILE A 124 11.84 11.01 -3.06
CA ILE A 124 11.73 10.74 -1.62
C ILE A 124 10.27 10.51 -1.24
N LEU A 125 9.36 11.35 -1.71
CA LEU A 125 7.94 11.20 -1.44
C LEU A 125 7.42 9.85 -1.95
N PHE A 126 7.72 9.49 -3.20
CA PHE A 126 7.28 8.23 -3.80
C PHE A 126 7.79 7.02 -3.01
N LEU A 127 9.09 6.98 -2.68
CA LEU A 127 9.69 5.87 -1.94
C LEU A 127 9.17 5.79 -0.50
N LEU A 128 8.99 6.92 0.18
CA LEU A 128 8.43 6.96 1.54
C LEU A 128 6.96 6.54 1.54
N ALA A 129 6.12 7.07 0.65
CA ALA A 129 4.72 6.68 0.54
C ALA A 129 4.59 5.18 0.24
N THR A 130 5.39 4.66 -0.71
CA THR A 130 5.43 3.23 -1.04
C THR A 130 5.85 2.39 0.17
N SER A 131 6.88 2.80 0.89
CA SER A 131 7.33 2.12 2.10
C SER A 131 6.25 2.09 3.19
N LEU A 132 5.53 3.19 3.37
CA LEU A 132 4.45 3.32 4.36
C LEU A 132 3.26 2.44 4.02
N VAL A 133 2.77 2.43 2.78
CA VAL A 133 1.64 1.57 2.42
C VAL A 133 1.96 0.09 2.63
N LEU A 134 3.19 -0.34 2.36
CA LEU A 134 3.63 -1.71 2.62
C LEU A 134 3.69 -2.02 4.13
N LEU A 135 4.08 -1.05 4.97
CA LEU A 135 4.04 -1.18 6.43
C LEU A 135 2.61 -1.30 6.94
N TRP A 136 1.68 -0.50 6.41
CA TRP A 136 0.26 -0.57 6.78
C TRP A 136 -0.33 -1.93 6.45
N TYR A 137 -0.07 -2.45 5.24
CA TYR A 137 -0.50 -3.79 4.86
C TYR A 137 0.16 -4.89 5.71
N ALA A 138 1.45 -4.79 6.03
CA ALA A 138 2.14 -5.73 6.91
C ALA A 138 1.49 -5.78 8.30
N SER A 139 1.14 -4.60 8.85
CA SER A 139 0.46 -4.48 10.15
C SER A 139 -0.94 -5.12 10.12
N ILE A 140 -1.72 -4.86 9.07
CA ILE A 140 -3.06 -5.45 8.87
C ILE A 140 -2.95 -6.97 8.73
N GLN A 141 -2.03 -7.48 7.90
CA GLN A 141 -1.88 -8.91 7.65
C GLN A 141 -1.47 -9.68 8.90
N LEU A 142 -0.52 -9.16 9.67
CA LEU A 142 -0.11 -9.79 10.92
C LEU A 142 -1.21 -9.71 12.00
N LEU A 143 -1.96 -8.61 12.05
CA LEU A 143 -3.11 -8.50 12.95
C LEU A 143 -4.16 -9.56 12.60
N VAL A 144 -4.52 -9.68 11.34
CA VAL A 144 -5.46 -10.67 10.80
C VAL A 144 -4.96 -12.10 11.10
N SER A 145 -3.68 -12.38 10.82
CA SER A 145 -3.06 -13.67 11.12
C SER A 145 -3.09 -14.01 12.61
N SER A 146 -2.98 -13.01 13.49
CA SER A 146 -3.01 -13.20 14.95
C SER A 146 -4.42 -13.56 15.48
N VAL A 147 -5.46 -13.13 14.79
CA VAL A 147 -6.86 -13.38 15.15
C VAL A 147 -7.37 -14.70 14.53
N ALA A 148 -6.83 -15.10 13.41
CA ALA A 148 -7.21 -16.30 12.67
C ALA A 148 -7.08 -17.57 13.53
N LYS A 149 -8.01 -18.51 13.34
CA LYS A 149 -8.01 -19.80 14.04
C LYS A 149 -6.97 -20.77 13.47
N ASP A 150 -6.85 -20.75 12.15
CA ASP A 150 -5.96 -21.63 11.36
C ASP A 150 -5.39 -20.88 10.15
N VAL A 151 -4.53 -21.54 9.39
CA VAL A 151 -3.89 -20.96 8.20
C VAL A 151 -4.93 -20.62 7.11
N GLY A 152 -5.95 -21.45 6.94
CA GLY A 152 -7.00 -21.23 5.93
C GLY A 152 -7.83 -19.96 6.22
N SER A 153 -8.26 -19.80 7.47
CA SER A 153 -8.96 -18.56 7.89
C SER A 153 -8.05 -17.33 7.81
N ALA A 154 -6.76 -17.47 8.04
CA ALA A 154 -5.81 -16.38 7.90
C ALA A 154 -5.67 -15.91 6.43
N VAL A 155 -5.60 -16.87 5.48
CA VAL A 155 -5.61 -16.57 4.03
C VAL A 155 -6.87 -15.82 3.66
N THR A 156 -8.04 -16.38 4.02
CA THR A 156 -9.34 -15.80 3.64
C THR A 156 -9.50 -14.37 4.17
N LEU A 157 -9.19 -14.14 5.44
CA LEU A 157 -9.27 -12.83 6.06
C LEU A 157 -8.22 -11.86 5.47
N GLY A 158 -7.00 -12.34 5.22
CA GLY A 158 -5.91 -11.53 4.67
C GLY A 158 -6.19 -11.06 3.25
N VAL A 159 -6.60 -12.00 2.38
CA VAL A 159 -7.00 -11.68 0.99
C VAL A 159 -8.27 -10.84 0.99
N GLY A 160 -9.23 -11.15 1.87
CA GLY A 160 -10.46 -10.37 2.02
C GLY A 160 -10.19 -8.90 2.40
N ALA A 161 -9.29 -8.65 3.35
CA ALA A 161 -8.87 -7.30 3.71
C ALA A 161 -8.18 -6.57 2.54
N TRP A 162 -7.35 -7.27 1.78
CA TRP A 162 -6.71 -6.71 0.59
C TRP A 162 -7.74 -6.37 -0.50
N LEU A 163 -8.66 -7.28 -0.81
CA LEU A 163 -9.75 -7.05 -1.78
C LEU A 163 -10.64 -5.89 -1.36
N LEU A 164 -10.93 -5.75 -0.06
CA LEU A 164 -11.73 -4.65 0.47
C LEU A 164 -11.12 -3.30 0.08
N PHE A 165 -9.84 -3.10 0.32
CA PHE A 165 -9.18 -1.83 0.06
C PHE A 165 -8.78 -1.64 -1.41
N THR A 166 -8.58 -2.72 -2.17
CA THR A 166 -8.08 -2.63 -3.55
C THR A 166 -9.21 -2.59 -4.58
N MET A 167 -10.30 -3.31 -4.35
CA MET A 167 -11.39 -3.41 -5.32
C MET A 167 -12.73 -2.90 -4.80
N ILE A 168 -13.09 -3.26 -3.55
CA ILE A 168 -14.41 -2.94 -3.01
C ILE A 168 -14.49 -1.49 -2.53
N TRP A 169 -13.34 -0.87 -2.19
CA TRP A 169 -13.30 0.49 -1.64
C TRP A 169 -13.96 1.53 -2.56
N LEU A 170 -13.71 1.45 -3.86
CA LEU A 170 -14.35 2.34 -4.83
C LEU A 170 -15.87 2.20 -4.82
N LEU A 171 -16.39 0.98 -4.72
CA LEU A 171 -17.83 0.74 -4.61
C LEU A 171 -18.39 1.33 -3.31
N ILE A 172 -17.69 1.17 -2.19
CA ILE A 172 -18.08 1.77 -0.90
C ILE A 172 -18.13 3.30 -1.03
N THR A 173 -17.13 3.92 -1.62
CA THR A 173 -17.06 5.38 -1.82
C THR A 173 -18.21 5.87 -2.69
N THR A 174 -18.50 5.17 -3.80
CA THR A 174 -19.61 5.52 -4.72
C THR A 174 -20.98 5.36 -4.05
N VAL A 175 -21.21 4.29 -3.31
CA VAL A 175 -22.46 4.07 -2.57
C VAL A 175 -22.66 5.13 -1.49
N LEU A 176 -21.61 5.45 -0.72
CA LEU A 176 -21.68 6.50 0.29
C LEU A 176 -21.97 7.87 -0.32
N ALA A 177 -21.35 8.20 -1.46
CA ALA A 177 -21.62 9.45 -2.19
C ALA A 177 -23.10 9.52 -2.59
N THR A 178 -23.65 8.45 -3.17
CA THR A 178 -25.06 8.37 -3.59
C THR A 178 -26.02 8.54 -2.41
N ILE A 179 -25.75 7.88 -1.27
CA ILE A 179 -26.59 8.00 -0.06
C ILE A 179 -26.58 9.45 0.47
N LEU A 180 -25.46 10.15 0.35
CA LEU A 180 -25.30 11.53 0.83
C LEU A 180 -25.72 12.59 -0.22
N GLY A 181 -26.27 12.16 -1.37
CA GLY A 181 -26.75 13.05 -2.41
C GLY A 181 -25.65 13.71 -3.24
N VAL A 182 -24.43 13.15 -3.21
CA VAL A 182 -23.32 13.57 -4.08
C VAL A 182 -23.42 12.81 -5.40
N ASP A 183 -23.42 13.53 -6.53
CA ASP A 183 -23.48 12.92 -7.85
C ASP A 183 -22.19 12.14 -8.14
N ALA A 184 -22.30 10.83 -8.15
CA ALA A 184 -21.21 9.88 -8.41
C ALA A 184 -21.19 9.37 -9.87
N THR A 185 -22.05 9.90 -10.75
CA THR A 185 -22.09 9.48 -12.15
C THR A 185 -20.94 10.04 -12.97
N ASN A 186 -20.41 11.20 -12.55
CA ASN A 186 -19.25 11.82 -13.15
C ASN A 186 -18.12 11.92 -12.11
N MET A 187 -17.06 11.13 -12.29
CA MET A 187 -15.89 11.11 -11.40
C MET A 187 -15.08 12.40 -11.43
N ASP A 188 -15.20 13.21 -12.50
CA ASP A 188 -14.53 14.50 -12.65
C ASP A 188 -15.27 15.66 -11.95
N ASN A 189 -16.45 15.38 -11.37
CA ASN A 189 -17.19 16.37 -10.62
C ASN A 189 -16.41 16.78 -9.36
N GLU A 190 -16.16 18.08 -9.18
CA GLU A 190 -15.43 18.61 -8.01
C GLU A 190 -16.07 18.20 -6.67
N GLN A 191 -17.40 18.10 -6.61
CA GLN A 191 -18.09 17.64 -5.41
C GLN A 191 -17.75 16.19 -5.09
N PHE A 192 -17.78 15.29 -6.10
CA PHE A 192 -17.39 13.90 -5.93
C PHE A 192 -15.90 13.76 -5.60
N ALA A 193 -15.03 14.50 -6.28
CA ALA A 193 -13.59 14.52 -6.03
C ALA A 193 -13.26 14.95 -4.58
N SER A 194 -13.92 16.02 -4.09
CA SER A 194 -13.77 16.49 -2.70
C SER A 194 -14.32 15.47 -1.69
N PHE A 195 -15.42 14.81 -1.99
CA PHE A 195 -16.01 13.77 -1.14
C PHE A 195 -15.11 12.53 -1.11
N SER A 196 -14.75 11.98 -2.27
CA SER A 196 -13.92 10.78 -2.40
C SER A 196 -12.57 10.94 -1.73
N SER A 197 -11.93 12.11 -1.85
CA SER A 197 -10.65 12.38 -1.18
C SER A 197 -10.75 12.28 0.35
N LYS A 198 -11.86 12.69 0.95
CA LYS A 198 -12.09 12.56 2.40
C LYS A 198 -12.33 11.11 2.82
N VAL A 199 -13.08 10.34 2.01
CA VAL A 199 -13.34 8.92 2.26
C VAL A 199 -12.05 8.10 2.08
N ASP A 200 -11.23 8.43 1.08
CA ASP A 200 -10.00 7.73 0.76
C ASP A 200 -8.92 7.85 1.84
N MET A 201 -8.98 8.87 2.72
CA MET A 201 -8.11 8.91 3.91
C MET A 201 -8.33 7.70 4.85
N PHE A 202 -9.49 7.05 4.79
CA PHE A 202 -9.81 5.86 5.58
C PHE A 202 -9.43 4.55 4.89
N SER A 203 -8.74 4.61 3.76
CA SER A 203 -8.17 3.46 3.05
C SER A 203 -6.66 3.61 2.93
N PRO A 204 -5.87 2.54 3.18
CA PRO A 204 -4.43 2.61 2.96
C PRO A 204 -4.08 2.90 1.50
N ASN A 205 -4.83 2.35 0.55
CA ASN A 205 -4.64 2.60 -0.88
C ASN A 205 -5.02 4.04 -1.26
N GLY A 206 -6.17 4.51 -0.78
CA GLY A 206 -6.62 5.88 -1.03
C GLY A 206 -5.64 6.91 -0.46
N LEU A 207 -5.20 6.72 0.79
CA LEU A 207 -4.22 7.62 1.41
C LEU A 207 -2.88 7.62 0.66
N TYR A 208 -2.41 6.46 0.20
CA TYR A 208 -1.20 6.37 -0.62
C TYR A 208 -1.32 7.19 -1.91
N GLN A 209 -2.44 7.06 -2.63
CA GLN A 209 -2.69 7.86 -3.84
C GLN A 209 -2.76 9.35 -3.52
N LEU A 210 -3.50 9.75 -2.47
CA LEU A 210 -3.60 11.15 -2.06
C LEU A 210 -2.24 11.77 -1.68
N LEU A 211 -1.33 11.00 -1.07
CA LEU A 211 0.02 11.47 -0.78
C LEU A 211 0.82 11.77 -2.05
N LEU A 212 0.66 10.97 -3.10
CA LEU A 212 1.32 11.19 -4.39
C LEU A 212 0.63 12.32 -5.17
N GLU A 213 -0.70 12.35 -5.20
CA GLU A 213 -1.50 13.39 -5.85
C GLU A 213 -1.21 14.79 -5.30
N ALA A 214 -0.80 14.91 -4.03
CA ALA A 214 -0.46 16.19 -3.41
C ALA A 214 0.67 16.95 -4.14
N LYS A 215 1.46 16.26 -4.98
CA LYS A 215 2.55 16.83 -5.79
C LYS A 215 2.16 17.11 -7.24
N LEU A 216 1.01 16.65 -7.68
CA LEU A 216 0.52 16.90 -9.04
C LEU A 216 -0.17 18.26 -9.10
N ASP A 217 0.08 19.04 -10.16
CA ASP A 217 -0.46 20.40 -10.29
C ASP A 217 -1.95 20.42 -10.66
N ASN A 218 -2.37 19.49 -11.51
CA ASN A 218 -3.70 19.47 -12.14
C ASN A 218 -4.62 18.39 -11.56
N VAL A 219 -4.72 18.31 -10.21
CA VAL A 219 -5.58 17.30 -9.56
C VAL A 219 -6.70 17.99 -8.79
N SER A 220 -7.93 17.56 -9.02
CA SER A 220 -9.14 18.02 -8.33
C SER A 220 -9.24 17.55 -6.87
N ARG A 221 -8.47 16.51 -6.49
CA ARG A 221 -8.53 15.81 -5.19
C ARG A 221 -7.53 16.34 -4.16
N LYS A 222 -7.28 17.67 -4.12
CA LYS A 222 -6.30 18.27 -3.19
C LYS A 222 -6.85 18.36 -1.77
N LEU A 223 -6.18 17.71 -0.83
CA LEU A 223 -6.40 17.85 0.62
C LEU A 223 -5.26 18.67 1.27
N PRO A 224 -5.54 19.40 2.36
CA PRO A 224 -4.51 20.05 3.14
C PRO A 224 -3.48 19.06 3.67
N ILE A 225 -2.19 19.40 3.60
CA ILE A 225 -1.07 18.54 4.02
C ILE A 225 -1.22 18.04 5.47
N TRP A 226 -1.77 18.88 6.36
CA TRP A 226 -1.96 18.47 7.76
C TRP A 226 -2.95 17.31 7.92
N GLN A 227 -4.01 17.23 7.08
CA GLN A 227 -4.96 16.10 7.09
C GLN A 227 -4.29 14.82 6.63
N LEU A 228 -3.52 14.88 5.54
CA LEU A 228 -2.74 13.75 5.04
C LEU A 228 -1.71 13.28 6.07
N SER A 229 -1.05 14.20 6.77
CA SER A 229 -0.09 13.87 7.83
C SER A 229 -0.77 13.17 9.00
N ILE A 230 -1.92 13.64 9.48
CA ILE A 230 -2.68 13.00 10.55
C ILE A 230 -3.13 11.59 10.12
N ALA A 231 -3.68 11.45 8.91
CA ALA A 231 -4.11 10.16 8.39
C ALA A 231 -2.92 9.18 8.28
N THR A 232 -1.75 9.65 7.83
CA THR A 232 -0.52 8.86 7.76
C THR A 232 -0.06 8.38 9.14
N ILE A 233 -0.07 9.25 10.13
CA ILE A 233 0.25 8.90 11.54
C ILE A 233 -0.75 7.85 12.04
N PHE A 234 -2.04 8.07 11.81
CA PHE A 234 -3.10 7.16 12.22
C PHE A 234 -2.89 5.75 11.63
N TRP A 235 -2.70 5.64 10.30
CA TRP A 235 -2.48 4.36 9.63
C TRP A 235 -1.17 3.67 10.03
N THR A 236 -0.13 4.45 10.38
CA THR A 236 1.15 3.89 10.81
C THR A 236 1.07 3.31 12.23
N PHE A 237 0.43 4.02 13.15
CA PHE A 237 0.46 3.64 14.56
C PHE A 237 -0.71 2.73 14.95
N ILE A 238 -1.91 2.92 14.43
CA ILE A 238 -3.09 2.20 14.92
C ILE A 238 -3.05 0.72 14.55
N PRO A 239 -2.90 0.30 13.28
CA PRO A 239 -2.85 -1.12 12.95
C PRO A 239 -1.65 -1.81 13.62
N SER A 240 -0.49 -1.13 13.66
CA SER A 240 0.72 -1.63 14.32
C SER A 240 0.51 -1.83 15.82
N TYR A 241 -0.11 -0.84 16.50
CA TYR A 241 -0.43 -0.94 17.91
C TYR A 241 -1.39 -2.09 18.20
N PHE A 242 -2.48 -2.21 17.43
CA PHE A 242 -3.44 -3.31 17.60
C PHE A 242 -2.81 -4.67 17.36
N PHE A 243 -1.93 -4.80 16.37
CA PHE A 243 -1.17 -6.02 16.15
C PHE A 243 -0.29 -6.36 17.38
N ILE A 244 0.55 -5.43 17.85
CA ILE A 244 1.43 -5.66 19.00
C ILE A 244 0.64 -5.96 20.25
N TRP A 245 -0.45 -5.22 20.50
CA TRP A 245 -1.34 -5.46 21.64
C TRP A 245 -1.96 -6.87 21.60
N ARG A 246 -2.45 -7.29 20.43
CA ARG A 246 -2.99 -8.63 20.22
C ARG A 246 -1.93 -9.71 20.39
N PHE A 247 -0.74 -9.50 19.80
CA PHE A 247 0.39 -10.42 19.86
C PHE A 247 0.82 -10.70 21.30
N LYS A 248 0.85 -9.67 22.17
CA LYS A 248 1.15 -9.83 23.61
C LYS A 248 0.15 -10.73 24.35
N LYS A 249 -1.10 -10.75 23.90
CA LYS A 249 -2.20 -11.53 24.52
C LYS A 249 -2.34 -12.94 23.95
N LEU A 250 -1.51 -13.33 22.98
CA LEU A 250 -1.53 -14.68 22.47
C LEU A 250 -1.05 -15.65 23.55
N HIS A 251 -1.82 -16.73 23.72
CA HIS A 251 -1.42 -17.89 24.50
C HIS A 251 -0.81 -18.88 23.53
N ALA A 252 0.33 -19.42 23.92
CA ALA A 252 1.05 -20.46 23.20
C ALA A 252 0.44 -21.83 23.50
#